data_89e48395b8de9d04d78a7600970294cd
#
_entry.id   89e48395b8de9d04d78a7600970294cd
#
_cell.length_a   1.000
_cell.length_b   1.000
_cell.length_c   1.000
_cell.angle_alpha   90.00
_cell.angle_beta   90.00
_cell.angle_gamma   90.00
#
_symmetry.space_group_name_H-M   'P 1'
#
loop_
_entity.id
_entity.type
_entity.pdbx_description
1 polymer ?
#
loop_
_entity_poly.entity_id
_entity_poly.type
_entity_poly.pdbx_seq_one_letter_code
_entity_poly.pdbx_strand_id
1 'polypeptide(L)'
;LEESEAAERVAAQRRALAAEADALFRDPADPFKGNPRGDVTLVEFFDVRCGYCRAFHPTVAELLRRDRGVRVVLKDIPILGPNSVLAARALLAAQRQNRYEALYDALLR
;
A
#
# COMPACT_ATOMS: atom_id res chain seq x y z
N LEU A 1 12.24 26.93 18.71
CA LEU A 1 10.93 26.41 19.10
C LEU A 1 10.30 25.58 18.00
N GLU A 2 10.21 26.10 16.78
CA GLU A 2 9.65 25.38 15.64
C GLU A 2 10.46 24.12 15.29
N GLU A 3 11.80 24.21 15.36
CA GLU A 3 12.69 23.07 15.12
C GLU A 3 12.51 21.99 16.16
N SER A 4 12.35 22.37 17.43
CA SER A 4 12.12 21.42 18.53
C SER A 4 10.76 20.72 18.39
N GLU A 5 9.72 21.46 18.00
CA GLU A 5 8.40 20.90 17.76
C GLU A 5 8.41 19.95 16.57
N ALA A 6 9.11 20.31 15.49
CA ALA A 6 9.26 19.45 14.32
C ALA A 6 10.01 18.17 14.68
N ALA A 7 11.08 18.27 15.46
CA ALA A 7 11.85 17.11 15.92
C ALA A 7 11.01 16.19 16.80
N GLU A 8 10.19 16.75 17.69
CA GLU A 8 9.29 15.98 18.53
C GLU A 8 8.22 15.25 17.70
N ARG A 9 7.67 15.91 16.67
CA ARG A 9 6.70 15.26 15.77
C ARG A 9 7.32 14.09 15.03
N VAL A 10 8.53 14.27 14.52
CA VAL A 10 9.24 13.20 13.81
C VAL A 10 9.53 12.03 14.76
N ALA A 11 9.99 12.33 15.98
CA ALA A 11 10.25 11.30 16.97
C ALA A 11 8.99 10.54 17.36
N ALA A 12 7.86 11.24 17.52
CA ALA A 12 6.57 10.63 17.83
C ALA A 12 6.09 9.76 16.68
N GLN A 13 6.25 10.20 15.42
CA GLN A 13 5.92 9.41 14.26
C GLN A 13 6.76 8.14 14.16
N ARG A 14 8.06 8.24 14.44
CA ARG A 14 8.95 7.07 14.44
C ARG A 14 8.55 6.06 15.51
N ARG A 15 8.19 6.54 16.71
CA ARG A 15 7.71 5.66 17.77
C ARG A 15 6.42 4.96 17.38
N ALA A 16 5.48 5.68 16.79
CA ALA A 16 4.21 5.13 16.34
C ALA A 16 4.43 4.07 15.23
N LEU A 17 5.30 4.36 14.27
CA LEU A 17 5.64 3.41 13.21
C LEU A 17 6.29 2.15 13.78
N ALA A 18 7.21 2.31 14.74
CA ALA A 18 7.86 1.17 15.38
C ALA A 18 6.86 0.32 16.16
N ALA A 19 5.92 0.96 16.88
CA ALA A 19 4.90 0.25 17.64
C ALA A 19 3.93 -0.53 16.75
N GLU A 20 3.66 -0.04 15.52
CA GLU A 20 2.72 -0.64 14.59
C GLU A 20 3.42 -1.35 13.42
N ALA A 21 4.71 -1.61 13.52
CA ALA A 21 5.50 -2.13 12.41
C ALA A 21 4.97 -3.47 11.88
N ASP A 22 4.55 -4.37 12.77
CA ASP A 22 4.00 -5.66 12.33
C ASP A 22 2.70 -5.50 11.56
N ALA A 23 1.80 -4.62 12.03
CA ALA A 23 0.55 -4.36 11.33
C ALA A 23 0.79 -3.66 10.00
N LEU A 24 1.77 -2.75 9.93
CA LEU A 24 2.06 -2.00 8.71
C LEU A 24 2.77 -2.83 7.64
N PHE A 25 3.78 -3.60 8.05
CA PHE A 25 4.70 -4.20 7.09
C PHE A 25 4.58 -5.72 6.99
N ARG A 26 4.04 -6.38 8.00
CA ARG A 26 4.15 -7.83 8.12
C ARG A 26 2.82 -8.54 8.42
N ASP A 27 1.69 -7.87 8.21
CA ASP A 27 0.38 -8.52 8.39
C ASP A 27 0.19 -9.55 7.27
N PRO A 28 0.08 -10.85 7.60
CA PRO A 28 -0.06 -11.89 6.58
C PRO A 28 -1.37 -11.83 5.81
N ALA A 29 -2.36 -11.10 6.32
CA ALA A 29 -3.63 -10.92 5.61
C ALA A 29 -3.54 -9.87 4.49
N ASP A 30 -2.50 -9.04 4.48
CA ASP A 30 -2.37 -8.00 3.46
C ASP A 30 -1.89 -8.56 2.12
N PRO A 31 -2.53 -8.14 1.02
CA PRO A 31 -2.00 -8.44 -0.30
C PRO A 31 -0.70 -7.68 -0.55
N PHE A 32 0.14 -8.24 -1.39
CA PHE A 32 1.40 -7.61 -1.76
C PHE A 32 1.75 -7.90 -3.21
N LYS A 33 2.67 -7.11 -3.75
CA LYS A 33 3.27 -7.31 -5.07
C LYS A 33 4.79 -7.36 -4.93
N GLY A 34 5.44 -7.95 -5.90
CA GLY A 34 6.90 -8.03 -5.93
C GLY A 34 7.45 -9.25 -5.21
N ASN A 35 8.66 -9.11 -4.70
CA ASN A 35 9.37 -10.22 -4.08
C ASN A 35 8.89 -10.46 -2.64
N PRO A 36 8.27 -11.62 -2.34
CA PRO A 36 7.84 -11.92 -0.96
C PRO A 36 8.99 -11.91 0.04
N ARG A 37 10.23 -12.07 -0.40
CA ARG A 37 11.45 -12.05 0.42
C ARG A 37 12.25 -10.78 0.24
N GLY A 38 11.66 -9.74 -0.37
CA GLY A 38 12.35 -8.48 -0.58
C GLY A 38 12.86 -7.88 0.73
N ASP A 39 14.06 -7.35 0.70
CA ASP A 39 14.69 -6.71 1.87
C ASP A 39 14.19 -5.29 2.11
N VAL A 40 13.51 -4.70 1.14
CA VAL A 40 12.84 -3.41 1.27
C VAL A 40 11.34 -3.62 1.14
N THR A 41 10.59 -3.14 2.12
CA THR A 41 9.13 -3.19 2.10
C THR A 41 8.58 -1.77 1.98
N LEU A 42 7.81 -1.55 0.91
CA LEU A 42 7.01 -0.33 0.74
C LEU A 42 5.57 -0.64 1.13
N VAL A 43 4.93 0.30 1.80
CA VAL A 43 3.49 0.22 2.06
C VAL A 43 2.81 1.26 1.18
N GLU A 44 1.90 0.81 0.33
CA GLU A 44 1.11 1.67 -0.53
C GLU A 44 -0.31 1.76 0.02
N PHE A 45 -0.68 2.95 0.50
CA PHE A 45 -2.07 3.25 0.82
C PHE A 45 -2.72 3.81 -0.45
N PHE A 46 -3.82 3.22 -0.86
CA PHE A 46 -4.43 3.60 -2.14
C PHE A 46 -5.96 3.58 -2.08
N ASP A 47 -6.56 4.26 -3.03
CA ASP A 47 -7.97 4.15 -3.38
C ASP A 47 -8.02 4.04 -4.90
N VAL A 48 -8.69 3.04 -5.44
CA VAL A 48 -8.71 2.79 -6.90
C VAL A 48 -9.36 3.94 -7.67
N ARG A 49 -10.13 4.79 -7.01
CA ARG A 49 -10.74 5.97 -7.63
C ARG A 49 -9.87 7.21 -7.56
N CYS A 50 -8.76 7.15 -6.85
CA CYS A 50 -7.83 8.26 -6.72
C CYS A 50 -7.01 8.42 -8.01
N GLY A 51 -7.11 9.62 -8.63
CA GLY A 51 -6.36 9.90 -9.85
C GLY A 51 -4.85 9.83 -9.66
N TYR A 52 -4.34 10.27 -8.52
CA TYR A 52 -2.91 10.19 -8.21
C TYR A 52 -2.46 8.75 -8.02
N CYS A 53 -3.29 7.90 -7.41
CA CYS A 53 -2.97 6.48 -7.26
C CYS A 53 -2.88 5.81 -8.63
N ARG A 54 -3.81 6.13 -9.54
CA ARG A 54 -3.77 5.64 -10.92
C ARG A 54 -2.54 6.13 -11.67
N ALA A 55 -2.20 7.39 -11.52
CA ALA A 55 -1.03 7.97 -12.16
C ALA A 55 0.27 7.36 -11.65
N PHE A 56 0.31 6.98 -10.37
CA PHE A 56 1.48 6.40 -9.73
C PHE A 56 1.64 4.90 -10.04
N HIS A 57 0.57 4.23 -10.43
CA HIS A 57 0.57 2.78 -10.64
C HIS A 57 1.65 2.30 -11.61
N PRO A 58 1.87 2.92 -12.79
CA PRO A 58 2.95 2.52 -13.67
C PRO A 58 4.35 2.67 -13.05
N THR A 59 4.53 3.66 -12.19
CA THR A 59 5.81 3.88 -11.49
C THR A 59 6.13 2.73 -10.55
N VAL A 60 5.14 2.26 -9.81
CA VAL A 60 5.31 1.09 -8.92
C VAL A 60 5.61 -0.16 -9.74
N ALA A 61 4.90 -0.37 -10.84
CA ALA A 61 5.14 -1.52 -11.73
C ALA A 61 6.56 -1.49 -12.28
N GLU A 62 7.06 -0.32 -12.67
CA GLU A 62 8.42 -0.15 -13.16
C GLU A 62 9.46 -0.44 -12.08
N LEU A 63 9.24 0.05 -10.87
CA LEU A 63 10.11 -0.21 -9.73
C LEU A 63 10.24 -1.72 -9.50
N LEU A 64 9.14 -2.43 -9.48
CA LEU A 64 9.13 -3.87 -9.23
C LEU A 64 9.82 -4.67 -10.34
N ARG A 65 9.80 -4.17 -11.58
CA ARG A 65 10.53 -4.80 -12.68
C ARG A 65 12.04 -4.59 -12.55
N ARG A 66 12.45 -3.43 -12.07
CA ARG A 66 13.88 -3.05 -11.99
C ARG A 66 14.56 -3.53 -10.72
N ASP A 67 13.81 -3.64 -9.62
CA ASP A 67 14.40 -4.00 -8.34
C ASP A 67 13.70 -5.22 -7.76
N ARG A 68 14.41 -6.33 -7.74
CA ARG A 68 13.92 -7.61 -7.22
C ARG A 68 13.99 -7.70 -5.70
N GLY A 69 14.54 -6.69 -5.04
CA GLY A 69 14.63 -6.62 -3.59
C GLY A 69 13.44 -5.91 -2.94
N VAL A 70 12.42 -5.53 -3.70
CA VAL A 70 11.29 -4.75 -3.19
C VAL A 70 10.04 -5.60 -3.07
N ARG A 71 9.36 -5.43 -1.96
CA ARG A 71 8.03 -5.97 -1.69
C ARG A 71 7.11 -4.79 -1.42
N VAL A 72 5.98 -4.71 -2.10
CA VAL A 72 4.99 -3.64 -1.91
C VAL A 72 3.75 -4.22 -1.25
N VAL A 73 3.47 -3.78 -0.03
CA VAL A 73 2.24 -4.13 0.70
C VAL A 73 1.13 -3.17 0.29
N LEU A 74 -0.02 -3.71 -0.06
CA LEU A 74 -1.14 -2.94 -0.60
C LEU A 74 -2.22 -2.77 0.46
N LYS A 75 -2.46 -1.51 0.87
CA LYS A 75 -3.46 -1.17 1.89
C LYS A 75 -4.53 -0.28 1.28
N ASP A 76 -5.71 -0.84 1.08
CA ASP A 76 -6.84 -0.12 0.51
C ASP A 76 -7.48 0.79 1.56
N ILE A 77 -7.61 2.08 1.23
CA ILE A 77 -8.31 3.06 2.06
C ILE A 77 -9.43 3.69 1.23
N PRO A 78 -10.63 3.07 1.20
CA PRO A 78 -11.71 3.48 0.32
C PRO A 78 -12.43 4.72 0.85
N ILE A 79 -11.81 5.88 0.68
CA ILE A 79 -12.25 7.16 1.26
C ILE A 79 -12.97 8.07 0.28
N LEU A 80 -13.07 7.70 -1.00
CA LEU A 80 -13.64 8.56 -2.05
C LEU A 80 -15.09 8.21 -2.39
N GLY A 81 -15.82 7.63 -1.44
CA GLY A 81 -17.25 7.42 -1.57
C GLY A 81 -17.65 5.95 -1.75
N PRO A 82 -18.97 5.71 -1.99
CA PRO A 82 -19.51 4.34 -2.03
C PRO A 82 -18.90 3.45 -3.10
N ASN A 83 -18.51 4.01 -4.25
CA ASN A 83 -17.89 3.21 -5.32
C ASN A 83 -16.48 2.76 -4.93
N SER A 84 -15.76 3.54 -4.13
CA SER A 84 -14.48 3.11 -3.58
C SER A 84 -14.64 1.95 -2.62
N VAL A 85 -15.67 1.99 -1.78
CA VAL A 85 -16.00 0.90 -0.87
C VAL A 85 -16.38 -0.36 -1.63
N LEU A 86 -17.20 -0.23 -2.67
CA LEU A 86 -17.57 -1.36 -3.52
C LEU A 86 -16.34 -2.00 -4.16
N ALA A 87 -15.45 -1.17 -4.71
CA ALA A 87 -14.22 -1.66 -5.31
C ALA A 87 -13.31 -2.38 -4.30
N ALA A 88 -13.20 -1.83 -3.07
CA ALA A 88 -12.42 -2.46 -2.01
C ALA A 88 -12.99 -3.83 -1.64
N ARG A 89 -14.31 -3.94 -1.57
CA ARG A 89 -14.97 -5.24 -1.32
C ARG A 89 -14.71 -6.23 -2.45
N ALA A 90 -14.76 -5.75 -3.69
CA ALA A 90 -14.44 -6.60 -4.84
C ALA A 90 -13.01 -7.12 -4.78
N LEU A 91 -12.06 -6.28 -4.37
CA LEU A 91 -10.66 -6.68 -4.19
C LEU A 91 -10.50 -7.73 -3.09
N LEU A 92 -11.21 -7.58 -1.98
CA LEU A 92 -11.20 -8.60 -0.92
C LEU A 92 -11.77 -9.94 -1.40
N ALA A 93 -12.82 -9.91 -2.20
CA ALA A 93 -13.39 -11.12 -2.81
C ALA A 93 -12.39 -11.74 -3.80
N ALA A 94 -11.71 -10.91 -4.58
CA ALA A 94 -10.68 -11.38 -5.51
C ALA A 94 -9.51 -12.03 -4.77
N GLN A 95 -9.14 -11.50 -3.61
CA GLN A 95 -8.07 -12.07 -2.78
C GLN A 95 -8.38 -13.52 -2.37
N ARG A 96 -9.62 -13.81 -2.06
CA ARG A 96 -10.06 -15.17 -1.70
C ARG A 96 -9.96 -16.15 -2.86
N GLN A 97 -9.88 -15.64 -4.07
CA GLN A 97 -9.82 -16.43 -5.30
C GLN A 97 -8.43 -16.36 -5.96
N ASN A 98 -7.44 -15.83 -5.26
CA ASN A 98 -6.08 -15.62 -5.78
C ASN A 98 -6.06 -14.74 -7.04
N ARG A 99 -6.95 -13.72 -7.08
CA ARG A 99 -7.11 -12.81 -8.20
C ARG A 99 -6.92 -11.34 -7.82
N TYR A 100 -6.38 -11.08 -6.64
CA TYR A 100 -6.22 -9.71 -6.14
C TYR A 100 -5.40 -8.86 -7.10
N GLU A 101 -4.21 -9.32 -7.46
CA GLU A 101 -3.29 -8.56 -8.31
C GLU A 101 -3.91 -8.25 -9.67
N ALA A 102 -4.57 -9.23 -10.29
CA ALA A 102 -5.21 -9.04 -11.59
C ALA A 102 -6.30 -7.95 -11.54
N LEU A 103 -7.15 -7.99 -10.51
CA LEU A 103 -8.19 -6.98 -10.35
C LEU A 103 -7.61 -5.62 -9.98
N TYR A 104 -6.64 -5.59 -9.07
CA TYR A 104 -5.95 -4.37 -8.67
C TYR A 104 -5.34 -3.66 -9.89
N ASP A 105 -4.61 -4.37 -10.71
CA ASP A 105 -3.99 -3.81 -11.90
C ASP A 105 -5.05 -3.31 -12.90
N ALA A 106 -6.14 -4.05 -13.06
CA ALA A 106 -7.23 -3.65 -13.95
C ALA A 106 -7.92 -2.37 -13.49
N LEU A 107 -8.16 -2.24 -12.18
CA LEU A 107 -8.86 -1.07 -11.63
C LEU A 107 -7.99 0.20 -11.65
N LEU A 108 -6.68 0.05 -11.61
CA LEU A 108 -5.76 1.20 -11.58
C LEU A 108 -5.20 1.59 -12.96
N ARG A 109 -5.58 0.90 -14.00
CA ARG A 109 -5.17 1.29 -15.36
C ARG A 109 -5.78 2.61 -15.84
#